data_974cb84289a65f3fd252a9acef2a2243
#
_entry.id   974cb84289a65f3fd252a9acef2a2243
#
_cell.length_a   1.000
_cell.length_b   1.000
_cell.length_c   1.000
_cell.angle_alpha   90.00
_cell.angle_beta   90.00
_cell.angle_gamma   90.00
#
_symmetry.space_group_name_H-M   'P 1'
#
loop_
_entity.id
_entity.type
_entity.pdbx_description
1 polymer ?
#
loop_
_entity_poly.entity_id
_entity_poly.type
_entity_poly.pdbx_seq_one_letter_code
_entity_poly.pdbx_strand_id
1 'polypeptide(L)'
;TTNSSETTGDNKLTMFLDDAATQSNFQDYLDAAEKATGLDIEVIAMPTNTADRTAKFMTILSSGDDTIDVISADQEMLLPVVNAGYLEPLDDVLTDEVKAAYPESFIEMSDGKGVPMFMEIFCFWLNSKYVKEAGMDSIQTKDEFVEFLEKVSKDNVYGYGGGWEQTYVWNDIGEFINLFGGDLYDWSNPQTQEAVKFLKEMVNNGWTAKSQIADQYTELNQRIMDGSVASMLNYSSFMPTYDKAGRYGKDDIYIAPMLNL
;
A
#
# COMPACT_ATOMS: atom_id res chain seq x y z
N THR A 1 11.62 -43.53 35.67
CA THR A 1 12.56 -42.52 35.23
C THR A 1 12.19 -42.11 33.84
N THR A 2 11.26 -41.17 33.73
CA THR A 2 10.88 -40.49 32.51
C THR A 2 11.90 -39.38 32.27
N ASN A 3 12.77 -39.58 31.32
CA ASN A 3 13.61 -38.52 30.77
C ASN A 3 12.70 -37.58 29.95
N SER A 4 12.35 -36.46 30.54
CA SER A 4 11.94 -35.29 29.80
C SER A 4 13.19 -34.75 29.08
N SER A 5 13.32 -34.97 27.79
CA SER A 5 14.22 -34.20 26.96
C SER A 5 13.73 -32.76 26.98
N GLU A 6 14.40 -31.91 27.76
CA GLU A 6 14.34 -30.48 27.53
C GLU A 6 14.88 -30.23 26.14
N THR A 7 14.00 -30.04 25.19
CA THR A 7 14.31 -29.32 23.95
C THR A 7 14.63 -27.91 24.40
N THR A 8 15.91 -27.56 24.44
CA THR A 8 16.36 -26.17 24.41
C THR A 8 15.94 -25.66 23.04
N GLY A 9 14.67 -25.23 22.95
CA GLY A 9 14.19 -24.51 21.81
C GLY A 9 15.04 -23.25 21.71
N ASP A 10 15.59 -23.02 20.53
CA ASP A 10 16.20 -21.76 20.21
C ASP A 10 15.10 -20.70 20.39
N ASN A 11 15.27 -19.77 21.35
CA ASN A 11 14.29 -18.71 21.64
C ASN A 11 14.27 -17.65 20.54
N LYS A 12 14.84 -17.94 19.39
CA LYS A 12 14.97 -17.04 18.26
C LYS A 12 13.82 -17.22 17.28
N LEU A 13 13.23 -16.11 16.85
CA LEU A 13 12.25 -16.03 15.77
C LEU A 13 12.79 -15.13 14.68
N THR A 14 12.84 -15.63 13.45
CA THR A 14 13.28 -14.83 12.30
C THR A 14 12.08 -14.42 11.46
N MET A 15 11.93 -13.11 11.25
CA MET A 15 10.82 -12.51 10.50
C MET A 15 11.33 -11.78 9.26
N PHE A 16 10.72 -12.05 8.12
CA PHE A 16 10.79 -11.19 6.95
C PHE A 16 9.66 -10.17 7.00
N LEU A 17 10.02 -8.91 7.22
CA LEU A 17 9.06 -7.81 7.22
C LEU A 17 9.38 -6.84 6.07
N ASP A 18 8.31 -6.29 5.51
CA ASP A 18 8.33 -5.22 4.53
C ASP A 18 8.47 -3.83 5.18
N ASP A 19 7.80 -2.83 4.62
CA ASP A 19 7.86 -1.43 5.06
C ASP A 19 7.48 -1.22 6.54
N ALA A 20 6.88 -2.19 7.21
CA ALA A 20 6.62 -2.10 8.63
C ALA A 20 7.90 -1.83 9.44
N ALA A 21 9.02 -2.44 9.03
CA ALA A 21 10.33 -2.22 9.65
C ALA A 21 10.84 -0.76 9.50
N THR A 22 10.27 0.02 8.61
CA THR A 22 10.62 1.42 8.36
C THR A 22 9.77 2.42 9.14
N GLN A 23 8.70 1.96 9.81
CA GLN A 23 7.82 2.81 10.61
C GLN A 23 8.54 3.33 11.85
N SER A 24 8.27 4.59 12.21
CA SER A 24 8.98 5.28 13.30
C SER A 24 8.82 4.66 14.69
N ASN A 25 7.75 3.90 14.91
CA ASN A 25 7.44 3.19 16.15
C ASN A 25 7.70 1.69 16.09
N PHE A 26 8.35 1.21 15.05
CA PHE A 26 8.57 -0.22 14.83
C PHE A 26 9.38 -0.86 15.96
N GLN A 27 10.43 -0.18 16.47
CA GLN A 27 11.24 -0.70 17.54
C GLN A 27 10.44 -0.88 18.85
N ASP A 28 9.56 0.07 19.16
CA ASP A 28 8.69 -0.05 20.35
C ASP A 28 7.76 -1.27 20.23
N TYR A 29 7.31 -1.54 19.00
CA TYR A 29 6.47 -2.69 18.70
C TYR A 29 7.23 -4.01 18.86
N LEU A 30 8.46 -4.06 18.36
CA LEU A 30 9.34 -5.22 18.45
C LEU A 30 9.68 -5.51 19.93
N ASP A 31 10.11 -4.50 20.68
CA ASP A 31 10.42 -4.62 22.11
C ASP A 31 9.22 -5.13 22.92
N ALA A 32 8.01 -4.67 22.57
CA ALA A 32 6.78 -5.14 23.22
C ALA A 32 6.47 -6.62 22.86
N ALA A 33 6.70 -7.02 21.62
CA ALA A 33 6.52 -8.39 21.17
C ALA A 33 7.53 -9.36 21.83
N GLU A 34 8.80 -9.00 21.87
CA GLU A 34 9.85 -9.78 22.58
C GLU A 34 9.53 -9.92 24.07
N LYS A 35 9.13 -8.84 24.71
CA LYS A 35 8.72 -8.87 26.12
C LYS A 35 7.50 -9.75 26.37
N ALA A 36 6.53 -9.74 25.47
CA ALA A 36 5.30 -10.52 25.60
C ALA A 36 5.52 -12.01 25.37
N THR A 37 6.40 -12.36 24.45
CA THR A 37 6.65 -13.74 23.99
C THR A 37 7.84 -14.40 24.68
N GLY A 38 8.82 -13.60 25.12
CA GLY A 38 10.11 -14.08 25.60
C GLY A 38 11.03 -14.58 24.47
N LEU A 39 10.68 -14.28 23.21
CA LEU A 39 11.48 -14.62 22.04
C LEU A 39 12.47 -13.49 21.73
N ASP A 40 13.60 -13.85 21.14
CA ASP A 40 14.56 -12.95 20.48
C ASP A 40 14.16 -12.85 19.00
N ILE A 41 13.65 -11.70 18.57
CA ILE A 41 13.07 -11.55 17.25
C ILE A 41 14.05 -10.86 16.29
N GLU A 42 14.61 -11.62 15.36
CA GLU A 42 15.42 -11.07 14.29
C GLU A 42 14.57 -10.66 13.09
N VAL A 43 14.63 -9.38 12.71
CA VAL A 43 13.94 -8.86 11.53
C VAL A 43 14.90 -8.75 10.37
N ILE A 44 14.60 -9.46 9.29
CA ILE A 44 15.34 -9.38 8.01
C ILE A 44 14.57 -8.44 7.08
N ALA A 45 15.23 -7.35 6.67
CA ALA A 45 14.67 -6.39 5.75
C ALA A 45 14.44 -7.00 4.35
N MET A 46 13.29 -6.70 3.80
CA MET A 46 12.88 -7.11 2.47
C MET A 46 13.19 -6.03 1.43
N PRO A 47 13.30 -6.40 0.14
CA PRO A 47 13.26 -5.43 -0.94
C PRO A 47 11.99 -4.58 -0.86
N THR A 48 12.09 -3.28 -1.15
CA THR A 48 10.94 -2.38 -1.13
C THR A 48 9.98 -2.63 -2.31
N ASN A 49 10.48 -3.11 -3.45
CA ASN A 49 9.63 -3.47 -4.58
C ASN A 49 8.95 -4.83 -4.36
N THR A 50 7.63 -4.87 -4.50
CA THR A 50 6.80 -6.07 -4.26
C THR A 50 7.14 -7.23 -5.19
N ALA A 51 7.47 -6.98 -6.46
CA ALA A 51 7.86 -8.04 -7.38
C ALA A 51 9.19 -8.69 -6.97
N ASP A 52 10.17 -7.89 -6.53
CA ASP A 52 11.47 -8.38 -6.04
C ASP A 52 11.30 -9.14 -4.71
N ARG A 53 10.42 -8.65 -3.81
CA ARG A 53 10.05 -9.37 -2.58
C ARG A 53 9.47 -10.75 -2.90
N THR A 54 8.48 -10.79 -3.78
CA THR A 54 7.84 -12.05 -4.20
C THR A 54 8.86 -13.03 -4.76
N ALA A 55 9.73 -12.58 -5.65
CA ALA A 55 10.77 -13.42 -6.25
C ALA A 55 11.74 -13.96 -5.19
N LYS A 56 12.18 -13.12 -4.25
CA LYS A 56 13.05 -13.51 -3.14
C LYS A 56 12.37 -14.54 -2.24
N PHE A 57 11.12 -14.33 -1.87
CA PHE A 57 10.32 -15.28 -1.09
C PHE A 57 10.21 -16.63 -1.75
N MET A 58 9.74 -16.63 -2.99
CA MET A 58 9.56 -17.87 -3.73
C MET A 58 10.85 -18.65 -3.87
N THR A 59 11.99 -17.95 -3.98
CA THR A 59 13.31 -18.59 -4.03
C THR A 59 13.64 -19.26 -2.69
N ILE A 60 13.44 -18.56 -1.56
CA ILE A 60 13.73 -19.07 -0.22
C ILE A 60 12.81 -20.27 0.09
N LEU A 61 11.51 -20.09 -0.04
CA LEU A 61 10.52 -21.14 0.26
C LEU A 61 10.72 -22.38 -0.60
N SER A 62 11.03 -22.23 -1.90
CA SER A 62 11.26 -23.36 -2.80
C SER A 62 12.57 -24.08 -2.57
N SER A 63 13.56 -23.43 -1.95
CA SER A 63 14.83 -24.08 -1.59
C SER A 63 14.73 -25.00 -0.37
N GLY A 64 13.62 -24.93 0.37
CA GLY A 64 13.46 -25.62 1.65
C GLY A 64 14.31 -25.00 2.77
N ASP A 65 14.64 -23.70 2.63
CA ASP A 65 15.31 -22.94 3.66
C ASP A 65 14.36 -22.75 4.85
N ASP A 66 14.75 -23.22 6.00
CA ASP A 66 13.99 -23.21 7.26
C ASP A 66 14.46 -22.11 8.23
N THR A 67 15.23 -21.15 7.72
CA THR A 67 15.77 -20.04 8.54
C THR A 67 14.76 -18.94 8.81
N ILE A 68 13.59 -18.96 8.17
CA ILE A 68 12.56 -17.94 8.29
C ILE A 68 11.29 -18.55 8.85
N ASP A 69 10.87 -18.02 9.99
CA ASP A 69 9.69 -18.51 10.71
C ASP A 69 8.42 -17.78 10.31
N VAL A 70 8.51 -16.45 10.10
CA VAL A 70 7.35 -15.60 9.80
C VAL A 70 7.64 -14.68 8.64
N ILE A 71 6.68 -14.52 7.78
CA ILE A 71 6.74 -13.59 6.64
C ILE A 71 5.61 -12.58 6.69
N SER A 72 5.89 -11.34 6.29
CA SER A 72 4.89 -10.35 5.91
C SER A 72 4.67 -10.40 4.40
N ALA A 73 3.43 -10.38 3.96
CA ALA A 73 3.07 -10.42 2.56
C ALA A 73 2.02 -9.35 2.24
N ASP A 74 2.28 -8.56 1.21
CA ASP A 74 1.28 -7.66 0.63
C ASP A 74 0.20 -8.47 -0.07
N GLN A 75 -0.93 -7.85 -0.34
CA GLN A 75 -2.01 -8.52 -1.06
C GLN A 75 -1.59 -9.01 -2.45
N GLU A 76 -0.67 -8.32 -3.12
CA GLU A 76 -0.11 -8.73 -4.42
C GLU A 76 0.74 -9.99 -4.34
N MET A 77 1.40 -10.21 -3.21
CA MET A 77 2.22 -11.40 -2.94
C MET A 77 1.39 -12.57 -2.43
N LEU A 78 0.27 -12.28 -1.76
CA LEU A 78 -0.44 -13.25 -0.95
C LEU A 78 -0.89 -14.47 -1.76
N LEU A 79 -1.54 -14.27 -2.90
CA LEU A 79 -2.07 -15.37 -3.71
C LEU A 79 -0.97 -16.30 -4.25
N PRO A 80 0.13 -15.81 -4.84
CA PRO A 80 1.26 -16.65 -5.22
C PRO A 80 1.85 -17.46 -4.06
N VAL A 81 2.02 -16.84 -2.89
CA VAL A 81 2.62 -17.48 -1.70
C VAL A 81 1.69 -18.53 -1.11
N VAL A 82 0.39 -18.24 -1.00
CA VAL A 82 -0.62 -19.21 -0.52
C VAL A 82 -0.72 -20.40 -1.46
N ASN A 83 -0.77 -20.17 -2.78
CA ASN A 83 -0.89 -21.24 -3.78
C ASN A 83 0.38 -22.09 -3.90
N ALA A 84 1.53 -21.58 -3.51
CA ALA A 84 2.77 -22.35 -3.50
C ALA A 84 2.77 -23.52 -2.50
N GLY A 85 1.90 -23.46 -1.48
CA GLY A 85 1.74 -24.55 -0.51
C GLY A 85 2.86 -24.62 0.53
N TYR A 86 3.59 -23.52 0.75
CA TYR A 86 4.70 -23.46 1.72
C TYR A 86 4.29 -22.88 3.08
N LEU A 87 3.06 -22.36 3.20
CA LEU A 87 2.56 -21.78 4.45
C LEU A 87 1.83 -22.82 5.28
N GLU A 88 2.05 -22.83 6.58
CA GLU A 88 1.33 -23.64 7.53
C GLU A 88 -0.07 -23.05 7.81
N PRO A 89 -1.09 -23.90 8.04
CA PRO A 89 -2.39 -23.44 8.51
C PRO A 89 -2.28 -22.79 9.90
N LEU A 90 -3.05 -21.72 10.12
CA LEU A 90 -3.07 -20.99 11.39
C LEU A 90 -4.39 -21.18 12.17
N ASP A 91 -4.99 -22.37 12.11
CA ASP A 91 -6.28 -22.66 12.75
C ASP A 91 -6.27 -22.38 14.25
N ASP A 92 -5.15 -22.67 14.93
CA ASP A 92 -4.99 -22.44 16.38
C ASP A 92 -4.83 -20.95 16.72
N VAL A 93 -4.42 -20.11 15.76
CA VAL A 93 -4.23 -18.65 15.90
C VAL A 93 -5.49 -17.89 15.47
N LEU A 94 -6.14 -18.36 14.41
CA LEU A 94 -7.35 -17.74 13.84
C LEU A 94 -8.60 -18.16 14.61
N THR A 95 -8.62 -17.91 15.91
CA THR A 95 -9.80 -18.14 16.76
C THR A 95 -10.98 -17.24 16.33
N ASP A 96 -12.18 -17.56 16.77
CA ASP A 96 -13.37 -16.73 16.50
C ASP A 96 -13.19 -15.29 16.99
N GLU A 97 -12.47 -15.09 18.12
CA GLU A 97 -12.16 -13.78 18.67
C GLU A 97 -11.22 -13.00 17.72
N VAL A 98 -10.18 -13.65 17.21
CA VAL A 98 -9.24 -13.03 16.26
C VAL A 98 -9.97 -12.70 14.95
N LYS A 99 -10.74 -13.63 14.39
CA LYS A 99 -11.51 -13.40 13.17
C LYS A 99 -12.50 -12.23 13.31
N ALA A 100 -13.15 -12.10 14.47
CA ALA A 100 -14.09 -11.00 14.72
C ALA A 100 -13.43 -9.60 14.80
N ALA A 101 -12.12 -9.53 14.95
CA ALA A 101 -11.37 -8.26 15.00
C ALA A 101 -11.07 -7.67 13.62
N TYR A 102 -11.29 -8.43 12.54
CA TYR A 102 -10.96 -8.03 11.16
C TYR A 102 -12.17 -8.13 10.23
N PRO A 103 -12.20 -7.38 9.12
CA PRO A 103 -13.16 -7.62 8.05
C PRO A 103 -13.04 -9.05 7.51
N GLU A 104 -14.16 -9.70 7.29
CA GLU A 104 -14.22 -11.10 6.83
C GLU A 104 -13.39 -11.34 5.56
N SER A 105 -13.48 -10.41 4.60
CA SER A 105 -12.71 -10.49 3.34
C SER A 105 -11.19 -10.55 3.55
N PHE A 106 -10.67 -9.95 4.61
CA PHE A 106 -9.23 -9.96 4.90
C PHE A 106 -8.78 -11.31 5.45
N ILE A 107 -9.63 -11.96 6.22
CA ILE A 107 -9.37 -13.33 6.71
C ILE A 107 -9.43 -14.33 5.56
N GLU A 108 -10.43 -14.21 4.68
CA GLU A 108 -10.62 -15.09 3.53
C GLU A 108 -9.46 -15.02 2.53
N MET A 109 -8.88 -13.84 2.32
CA MET A 109 -7.75 -13.65 1.38
C MET A 109 -6.56 -14.55 1.68
N SER A 110 -6.29 -14.88 2.95
CA SER A 110 -5.15 -15.69 3.37
C SER A 110 -5.41 -17.20 3.31
N ASP A 111 -6.62 -17.64 3.02
CA ASP A 111 -7.02 -19.05 3.05
C ASP A 111 -6.63 -19.75 4.38
N GLY A 112 -6.79 -19.04 5.51
CA GLY A 112 -6.46 -19.57 6.84
C GLY A 112 -4.96 -19.69 7.15
N LYS A 113 -4.08 -19.09 6.32
CA LYS A 113 -2.63 -19.20 6.45
C LYS A 113 -1.94 -17.88 6.82
N GLY A 114 -2.71 -16.86 7.13
CA GLY A 114 -2.20 -15.55 7.51
C GLY A 114 -3.14 -14.80 8.44
N VAL A 115 -2.57 -13.90 9.24
CA VAL A 115 -3.31 -12.95 10.07
C VAL A 115 -3.09 -11.56 9.49
N PRO A 116 -4.15 -10.76 9.27
CA PRO A 116 -3.98 -9.38 8.81
C PRO A 116 -3.16 -8.58 9.82
N MET A 117 -2.10 -7.92 9.37
CA MET A 117 -1.21 -7.13 10.20
C MET A 117 -1.53 -5.65 10.12
N PHE A 118 -1.71 -5.14 8.90
CA PHE A 118 -2.04 -3.76 8.63
C PHE A 118 -3.25 -3.68 7.70
N MET A 119 -4.03 -2.62 7.90
CA MET A 119 -5.03 -2.19 6.96
C MET A 119 -4.67 -0.79 6.50
N GLU A 120 -4.32 -0.66 5.22
CA GLU A 120 -4.04 0.63 4.62
C GLU A 120 -5.25 1.14 3.87
N ILE A 121 -5.43 2.45 3.90
CA ILE A 121 -6.50 3.14 3.20
C ILE A 121 -5.87 3.95 2.06
N PHE A 122 -6.37 3.76 0.86
CA PHE A 122 -5.99 4.58 -0.29
C PHE A 122 -6.74 5.91 -0.19
N CYS A 123 -6.01 7.01 -0.15
CA CYS A 123 -6.53 8.34 0.15
C CYS A 123 -6.29 9.30 -1.01
N PHE A 124 -7.17 10.29 -1.14
CA PHE A 124 -6.94 11.42 -2.04
C PHE A 124 -6.12 12.49 -1.33
N TRP A 125 -4.89 12.68 -1.82
CA TRP A 125 -3.94 13.65 -1.30
C TRP A 125 -3.93 14.91 -2.16
N LEU A 126 -3.94 16.07 -1.52
CA LEU A 126 -3.86 17.37 -2.16
C LEU A 126 -2.72 18.20 -1.59
N ASN A 127 -2.06 18.94 -2.46
CA ASN A 127 -1.18 20.04 -2.06
C ASN A 127 -2.02 21.33 -2.04
N SER A 128 -2.20 21.90 -0.84
CA SER A 128 -3.08 23.06 -0.59
C SER A 128 -2.69 24.30 -1.39
N LYS A 129 -1.40 24.44 -1.73
CA LYS A 129 -0.91 25.53 -2.59
C LYS A 129 -1.69 25.57 -3.90
N TYR A 130 -1.81 24.43 -4.56
CA TYR A 130 -2.46 24.35 -5.88
C TYR A 130 -3.98 24.48 -5.82
N VAL A 131 -4.60 24.01 -4.74
CA VAL A 131 -6.04 24.24 -4.50
C VAL A 131 -6.34 25.74 -4.37
N LYS A 132 -5.51 26.46 -3.60
CA LYS A 132 -5.60 27.91 -3.46
C LYS A 132 -5.32 28.65 -4.78
N GLU A 133 -4.30 28.25 -5.53
CA GLU A 133 -3.98 28.82 -6.85
C GLU A 133 -5.08 28.58 -7.89
N ALA A 134 -5.77 27.46 -7.82
CA ALA A 134 -6.94 27.17 -8.65
C ALA A 134 -8.19 27.98 -8.25
N GLY A 135 -8.17 28.63 -7.06
CA GLY A 135 -9.30 29.36 -6.51
C GLY A 135 -10.44 28.46 -6.11
N MET A 136 -10.13 27.25 -5.64
CA MET A 136 -11.12 26.23 -5.25
C MET A 136 -11.05 26.01 -3.74
N ASP A 137 -12.21 25.68 -3.14
CA ASP A 137 -12.31 25.35 -1.71
C ASP A 137 -12.30 23.84 -1.46
N SER A 138 -12.77 23.07 -2.43
CA SER A 138 -12.84 21.61 -2.39
C SER A 138 -12.77 21.01 -3.80
N ILE A 139 -12.45 19.72 -3.87
CA ILE A 139 -12.42 18.95 -5.12
C ILE A 139 -13.03 17.59 -4.79
N GLN A 140 -14.27 17.35 -5.22
CA GLN A 140 -14.99 16.13 -4.90
C GLN A 140 -15.68 15.49 -6.12
N THR A 141 -16.17 16.31 -7.04
CA THR A 141 -16.86 15.83 -8.24
C THR A 141 -15.92 15.73 -9.43
N LYS A 142 -16.33 14.99 -10.46
CA LYS A 142 -15.59 14.88 -11.73
C LYS A 142 -15.32 16.25 -12.35
N ASP A 143 -16.32 17.12 -12.43
CA ASP A 143 -16.20 18.44 -13.05
C ASP A 143 -15.22 19.32 -12.26
N GLU A 144 -15.30 19.30 -10.92
CA GLU A 144 -14.33 20.02 -10.08
C GLU A 144 -12.91 19.46 -10.22
N PHE A 145 -12.77 18.14 -10.34
CA PHE A 145 -11.46 17.53 -10.53
C PHE A 145 -10.87 17.88 -11.89
N VAL A 146 -11.64 17.82 -12.97
CA VAL A 146 -11.20 18.26 -14.30
C VAL A 146 -10.81 19.72 -14.29
N GLU A 147 -11.63 20.61 -13.71
CA GLU A 147 -11.32 22.04 -13.57
C GLU A 147 -10.00 22.26 -12.82
N PHE A 148 -9.78 21.54 -11.73
CA PHE A 148 -8.53 21.58 -10.97
C PHE A 148 -7.35 21.16 -11.85
N LEU A 149 -7.43 19.99 -12.50
CA LEU A 149 -6.38 19.48 -13.38
C LEU A 149 -6.00 20.49 -14.49
N GLU A 150 -6.99 21.10 -15.13
CA GLU A 150 -6.77 22.12 -16.18
C GLU A 150 -6.08 23.38 -15.66
N LYS A 151 -6.47 23.86 -14.48
CA LYS A 151 -5.93 25.09 -13.90
C LYS A 151 -4.49 24.95 -13.43
N VAL A 152 -4.11 23.78 -12.91
CA VAL A 152 -2.82 23.60 -12.25
C VAL A 152 -1.77 22.94 -13.14
N SER A 153 -2.17 22.21 -14.19
CA SER A 153 -1.23 21.50 -15.07
C SER A 153 -0.53 22.43 -16.04
N LYS A 154 0.49 23.12 -15.56
CA LYS A 154 1.33 24.06 -16.31
C LYS A 154 2.70 24.20 -15.66
N ASP A 155 3.66 24.77 -16.36
CA ASP A 155 4.98 25.14 -15.83
C ASP A 155 5.72 23.97 -15.14
N ASN A 156 5.66 22.78 -15.73
CA ASN A 156 6.18 21.50 -15.19
C ASN A 156 5.49 21.01 -13.90
N VAL A 157 4.31 21.53 -13.58
CA VAL A 157 3.43 20.97 -12.55
C VAL A 157 2.38 20.11 -13.24
N TYR A 158 2.14 18.95 -12.68
CA TYR A 158 1.07 18.02 -13.11
C TYR A 158 -0.05 18.03 -12.09
N GLY A 159 -1.28 18.13 -12.55
CA GLY A 159 -2.47 18.15 -11.68
C GLY A 159 -2.63 16.86 -10.90
N TYR A 160 -2.27 15.74 -11.51
CA TYR A 160 -2.32 14.42 -10.90
C TYR A 160 -1.01 13.64 -11.11
N GLY A 161 -0.60 12.90 -10.08
CA GLY A 161 0.48 11.92 -10.15
C GLY A 161 0.02 10.56 -9.62
N GLY A 162 0.57 9.49 -10.18
CA GLY A 162 0.32 8.12 -9.74
C GLY A 162 1.59 7.28 -9.78
N GLY A 163 1.65 6.24 -8.97
CA GLY A 163 2.69 5.23 -9.02
C GLY A 163 2.38 4.23 -10.13
N TRP A 164 2.72 4.58 -11.38
CA TRP A 164 2.30 3.82 -12.56
C TRP A 164 3.37 2.84 -13.09
N GLU A 165 4.42 2.59 -12.32
CA GLU A 165 5.27 1.45 -12.60
C GLU A 165 4.39 0.18 -12.63
N GLN A 166 4.77 -0.80 -13.45
CA GLN A 166 3.92 -1.95 -13.79
C GLN A 166 3.43 -2.76 -12.58
N THR A 167 4.16 -2.73 -11.48
CA THR A 167 3.80 -3.44 -10.23
C THR A 167 2.65 -2.75 -9.48
N TYR A 168 2.54 -1.40 -9.62
CA TYR A 168 1.65 -0.59 -8.79
C TYR A 168 0.50 0.09 -9.54
N VAL A 169 0.59 0.21 -10.88
CA VAL A 169 -0.41 0.93 -11.69
C VAL A 169 -1.85 0.42 -11.52
N TRP A 170 -2.00 -0.82 -11.19
CA TRP A 170 -3.30 -1.44 -11.00
C TRP A 170 -4.06 -0.86 -9.79
N ASN A 171 -3.37 -0.30 -8.78
CA ASN A 171 -3.99 0.41 -7.66
C ASN A 171 -4.78 1.63 -8.15
N ASP A 172 -4.13 2.48 -8.96
CA ASP A 172 -4.80 3.64 -9.56
C ASP A 172 -5.93 3.21 -10.50
N ILE A 173 -5.69 2.21 -11.35
CA ILE A 173 -6.72 1.70 -12.25
C ILE A 173 -7.94 1.20 -11.46
N GLY A 174 -7.72 0.39 -10.44
CA GLY A 174 -8.79 -0.15 -9.59
C GLY A 174 -9.55 0.95 -8.85
N GLU A 175 -8.83 1.92 -8.28
CA GLU A 175 -9.47 2.99 -7.54
C GLU A 175 -10.24 3.94 -8.45
N PHE A 176 -9.72 4.31 -9.62
CA PHE A 176 -10.49 5.09 -10.58
C PHE A 176 -11.73 4.36 -11.07
N ILE A 177 -11.67 3.04 -11.28
CA ILE A 177 -12.85 2.24 -11.59
C ILE A 177 -13.88 2.32 -10.47
N ASN A 178 -13.47 2.20 -9.21
CA ASN A 178 -14.35 2.36 -8.05
C ASN A 178 -14.97 3.76 -7.99
N LEU A 179 -14.17 4.81 -8.18
CA LEU A 179 -14.62 6.21 -8.14
C LEU A 179 -15.65 6.53 -9.24
N PHE A 180 -15.57 5.85 -10.36
CA PHE A 180 -16.58 5.93 -11.45
C PHE A 180 -17.78 5.00 -11.25
N GLY A 181 -17.80 4.19 -10.17
CA GLY A 181 -18.88 3.22 -9.91
C GLY A 181 -18.83 2.01 -10.84
N GLY A 182 -17.66 1.68 -11.37
CA GLY A 182 -17.42 0.51 -12.22
C GLY A 182 -17.10 -0.76 -11.43
N ASP A 183 -16.71 -1.79 -12.15
CA ASP A 183 -16.28 -3.08 -11.62
C ASP A 183 -14.94 -3.48 -12.26
N LEU A 184 -13.91 -3.64 -11.44
CA LEU A 184 -12.57 -4.02 -11.90
C LEU A 184 -12.55 -5.38 -12.61
N TYR A 185 -13.49 -6.25 -12.29
CA TYR A 185 -13.60 -7.60 -12.87
C TYR A 185 -14.52 -7.66 -14.09
N ASP A 186 -15.27 -6.58 -14.38
CA ASP A 186 -16.12 -6.47 -15.57
C ASP A 186 -15.68 -5.32 -16.50
N TRP A 187 -14.85 -5.68 -17.48
CA TRP A 187 -14.34 -4.73 -18.50
C TRP A 187 -15.38 -4.37 -19.58
N SER A 188 -16.54 -5.01 -19.57
CA SER A 188 -17.69 -4.63 -20.41
C SER A 188 -18.58 -3.57 -19.76
N ASN A 189 -18.42 -3.33 -18.47
CA ASN A 189 -19.15 -2.32 -17.72
C ASN A 189 -18.82 -0.91 -18.24
N PRO A 190 -19.84 -0.08 -18.58
CA PRO A 190 -19.63 1.25 -19.13
C PRO A 190 -18.83 2.18 -18.21
N GLN A 191 -19.03 2.12 -16.88
CA GLN A 191 -18.34 2.93 -15.90
C GLN A 191 -16.86 2.53 -15.80
N THR A 192 -16.54 1.22 -15.86
CA THR A 192 -15.18 0.71 -15.97
C THR A 192 -14.48 1.28 -17.20
N GLN A 193 -15.16 1.26 -18.35
CA GLN A 193 -14.60 1.81 -19.59
C GLN A 193 -14.42 3.33 -19.52
N GLU A 194 -15.32 4.04 -18.85
CA GLU A 194 -15.22 5.50 -18.67
C GLU A 194 -14.03 5.86 -17.78
N ALA A 195 -13.80 5.14 -16.70
CA ALA A 195 -12.64 5.33 -15.83
C ALA A 195 -11.31 5.18 -16.60
N VAL A 196 -11.20 4.13 -17.41
CA VAL A 196 -9.99 3.89 -18.22
C VAL A 196 -9.80 4.97 -19.30
N LYS A 197 -10.90 5.44 -19.91
CA LYS A 197 -10.84 6.60 -20.84
C LYS A 197 -10.36 7.85 -20.12
N PHE A 198 -10.84 8.12 -18.92
CA PHE A 198 -10.44 9.28 -18.12
C PHE A 198 -8.94 9.24 -17.77
N LEU A 199 -8.41 8.08 -17.33
CA LEU A 199 -6.96 7.91 -17.14
C LEU A 199 -6.16 8.23 -18.41
N LYS A 200 -6.64 7.78 -19.57
CA LYS A 200 -6.02 8.10 -20.85
C LYS A 200 -6.13 9.59 -21.20
N GLU A 201 -7.23 10.24 -20.88
CA GLU A 201 -7.40 11.68 -21.05
C GLU A 201 -6.43 12.47 -20.20
N MET A 202 -6.21 12.09 -18.95
CA MET A 202 -5.22 12.74 -18.09
C MET A 202 -3.81 12.74 -18.71
N VAL A 203 -3.41 11.62 -19.35
CA VAL A 203 -2.14 11.54 -20.08
C VAL A 203 -2.13 12.43 -21.33
N ASN A 204 -3.21 12.35 -22.12
CA ASN A 204 -3.30 13.07 -23.42
C ASN A 204 -3.35 14.58 -23.24
N ASN A 205 -4.03 15.06 -22.20
CA ASN A 205 -4.17 16.49 -21.87
C ASN A 205 -2.95 17.04 -21.11
N GLY A 206 -1.99 16.18 -20.76
CA GLY A 206 -0.81 16.58 -20.01
C GLY A 206 -1.11 16.92 -18.53
N TRP A 207 -2.22 16.45 -18.01
CA TRP A 207 -2.56 16.60 -16.59
C TRP A 207 -1.75 15.68 -15.69
N THR A 208 -1.12 14.68 -16.29
CA THR A 208 -0.21 13.75 -15.63
C THR A 208 1.06 13.54 -16.47
N ALA A 209 2.18 13.30 -15.81
CA ALA A 209 3.47 13.11 -16.49
C ALA A 209 3.51 11.78 -17.24
N LYS A 210 3.93 11.79 -18.51
CA LYS A 210 4.16 10.52 -19.24
C LYS A 210 5.25 9.66 -18.60
N SER A 211 6.19 10.27 -17.87
CA SER A 211 7.27 9.57 -17.17
C SER A 211 6.81 8.77 -15.97
N GLN A 212 5.60 9.03 -15.45
CA GLN A 212 5.12 8.34 -14.25
C GLN A 212 4.89 6.83 -14.44
N ILE A 213 4.91 6.32 -15.67
CA ILE A 213 4.95 4.88 -15.94
C ILE A 213 6.19 4.16 -15.36
N ALA A 214 7.18 4.92 -14.91
CA ALA A 214 8.36 4.43 -14.21
C ALA A 214 8.37 4.81 -12.73
N ASP A 215 7.39 5.58 -12.27
CA ASP A 215 7.34 6.05 -10.88
C ASP A 215 6.72 4.95 -10.00
N GLN A 216 7.41 4.65 -8.91
CA GLN A 216 6.90 3.91 -7.76
C GLN A 216 6.40 4.90 -6.69
N TYR A 217 6.01 4.42 -5.52
CA TYR A 217 5.53 5.30 -4.46
C TYR A 217 6.61 6.24 -3.91
N THR A 218 7.88 5.85 -3.93
CA THR A 218 8.98 6.71 -3.52
C THR A 218 9.10 7.95 -4.40
N GLU A 219 9.07 7.78 -5.71
CA GLU A 219 9.12 8.89 -6.68
C GLU A 219 7.85 9.75 -6.58
N LEU A 220 6.67 9.10 -6.45
CA LEU A 220 5.41 9.79 -6.29
C LEU A 220 5.39 10.68 -5.04
N ASN A 221 5.84 10.15 -3.89
CA ASN A 221 5.95 10.91 -2.65
C ASN A 221 6.92 12.09 -2.79
N GLN A 222 8.03 11.91 -3.49
CA GLN A 222 8.96 13.01 -3.76
C GLN A 222 8.31 14.10 -4.62
N ARG A 223 7.54 13.72 -5.66
CA ARG A 223 6.89 14.68 -6.56
C ARG A 223 5.84 15.55 -5.88
N ILE A 224 5.04 15.03 -4.95
CA ILE A 224 4.09 15.87 -4.21
C ILE A 224 4.81 16.77 -3.21
N MET A 225 5.90 16.30 -2.61
CA MET A 225 6.71 17.11 -1.68
C MET A 225 7.49 18.24 -2.37
N ASP A 226 8.02 18.02 -3.56
CA ASP A 226 8.72 19.07 -4.33
C ASP A 226 7.77 19.98 -5.12
N GLY A 227 6.48 19.61 -5.18
CA GLY A 227 5.43 20.39 -5.82
C GLY A 227 5.33 20.18 -7.33
N SER A 228 5.98 19.18 -7.92
CA SER A 228 5.80 18.85 -9.33
C SER A 228 4.49 18.09 -9.61
N VAL A 229 3.82 17.59 -8.56
CA VAL A 229 2.48 16.99 -8.59
C VAL A 229 1.58 17.70 -7.59
N ALA A 230 0.36 18.04 -7.99
CA ALA A 230 -0.60 18.80 -7.20
C ALA A 230 -1.57 17.89 -6.40
N SER A 231 -1.88 16.72 -6.91
CA SER A 231 -2.76 15.72 -6.29
C SER A 231 -2.34 14.30 -6.64
N MET A 232 -2.73 13.34 -5.80
CA MET A 232 -2.50 11.92 -6.04
C MET A 232 -3.47 11.06 -5.24
N LEU A 233 -3.63 9.82 -5.66
CA LEU A 233 -4.13 8.74 -4.82
C LEU A 233 -2.93 7.99 -4.24
N ASN A 234 -2.92 7.77 -2.94
CA ASN A 234 -1.83 7.06 -2.26
C ASN A 234 -2.25 6.60 -0.87
N TYR A 235 -1.51 5.70 -0.28
CA TYR A 235 -1.81 5.13 1.02
C TYR A 235 -1.67 6.13 2.17
N SER A 236 -2.53 5.97 3.18
CA SER A 236 -2.52 6.77 4.41
C SER A 236 -1.24 6.56 5.23
N SER A 237 -0.57 5.43 5.10
CA SER A 237 0.70 5.10 5.76
C SER A 237 1.87 6.03 5.41
N PHE A 238 1.76 6.81 4.33
CA PHE A 238 2.76 7.83 3.99
C PHE A 238 2.62 9.15 4.78
N MET A 239 1.56 9.32 5.58
CA MET A 239 1.39 10.51 6.42
C MET A 239 2.62 10.82 7.31
N PRO A 240 3.24 9.85 8.00
CA PRO A 240 4.45 10.11 8.79
C PRO A 240 5.63 10.62 7.98
N THR A 241 5.74 10.21 6.71
CA THR A 241 6.79 10.69 5.80
C THR A 241 6.65 12.19 5.55
N TYR A 242 5.42 12.67 5.29
CA TYR A 242 5.18 14.10 5.08
C TYR A 242 5.28 14.91 6.37
N ASP A 243 4.82 14.34 7.50
CA ASP A 243 4.93 14.98 8.81
C ASP A 243 6.39 15.16 9.23
N LYS A 244 7.20 14.13 9.10
CA LYS A 244 8.65 14.18 9.37
C LYS A 244 9.39 15.20 8.49
N ALA A 245 8.92 15.38 7.25
CA ALA A 245 9.44 16.40 6.34
C ALA A 245 8.89 17.81 6.64
N GLY A 246 7.99 17.98 7.60
CA GLY A 246 7.31 19.24 7.91
C GLY A 246 6.36 19.70 6.81
N ARG A 247 5.85 18.76 6.02
CA ARG A 247 5.01 19.01 4.83
C ARG A 247 3.57 18.54 5.01
N TYR A 248 3.20 17.98 6.16
CA TYR A 248 1.84 17.50 6.44
C TYR A 248 0.98 18.58 7.12
N GLY A 249 -0.25 18.74 6.62
CA GLY A 249 -1.26 19.61 7.24
C GLY A 249 -2.12 20.36 6.22
N LYS A 250 -3.21 20.95 6.70
CA LYS A 250 -4.22 21.66 5.87
C LYS A 250 -3.66 22.80 5.00
N ASP A 251 -2.51 23.35 5.39
CA ASP A 251 -1.86 24.44 4.67
C ASP A 251 -0.75 23.96 3.74
N ASP A 252 -0.48 22.65 3.67
CA ASP A 252 0.52 22.03 2.80
C ASP A 252 -0.05 20.76 2.14
N ILE A 253 0.47 19.59 2.45
CA ILE A 253 -0.03 18.29 1.92
C ILE A 253 -1.01 17.69 2.92
N TYR A 254 -2.19 17.33 2.46
CA TYR A 254 -3.25 16.81 3.34
C TYR A 254 -4.13 15.79 2.63
N ILE A 255 -4.80 14.96 3.42
CA ILE A 255 -5.84 14.05 2.94
C ILE A 255 -7.15 14.83 2.80
N ALA A 256 -7.67 14.86 1.59
CA ALA A 256 -8.97 15.43 1.25
C ALA A 256 -10.08 14.38 1.28
N PRO A 257 -11.36 14.79 1.29
CA PRO A 257 -12.46 13.87 1.00
C PRO A 257 -12.24 13.15 -0.33
N MET A 258 -12.60 11.87 -0.38
CA MET A 258 -12.45 11.08 -1.59
C MET A 258 -13.31 11.64 -2.72
N LEU A 259 -12.80 11.54 -3.94
CA LEU A 259 -13.48 11.92 -5.17
C LEU A 259 -14.73 11.06 -5.41
N ASN A 260 -15.70 11.60 -6.11
CA ASN A 260 -16.88 10.92 -6.63
C ASN A 260 -17.00 11.30 -8.13
N LEU A 261 -16.53 10.43 -9.00
CA LEU A 261 -16.29 10.73 -10.42
C LEU A 261 -17.41 10.20 -11.35
#